data_7b3a7651795565785c25556b217269a7
#
_entry.id   7b3a7651795565785c25556b217269a7
#
_cell.length_a   1.000
_cell.length_b   1.000
_cell.length_c   1.000
_cell.angle_alpha   90.00
_cell.angle_beta   90.00
_cell.angle_gamma   90.00
#
_symmetry.space_group_name_H-M   'P 1'
#
loop_
_entity.id
_entity.type
_entity.pdbx_description
1 polymer ?
#
loop_
_entity_poly.entity_id
_entity_poly.type
_entity_poly.pdbx_seq_one_letter_code
_entity_poly.pdbx_strand_id
1 'polypeptide(L)'
;FLFWYRQLWNESLGKKGEGTFLLTAKGSIDQHSQLQMWLDGPNNGLFTFLNLRNTKVDTDIPFNKKLSSISKISSFELLNVMSKSTYQALADKSRPVRSISVNDLSVESTVSLMIVFIIEVLLVAELLKINPYDQDAVEDIKINTLRNLKKYE
;
A
#
# COMPACT_ATOMS: atom_id res chain seq x y z
N PHE A 1 -3.71 7.94 -3.58
CA PHE A 1 -4.44 6.67 -3.64
C PHE A 1 -4.14 5.78 -2.42
N LEU A 2 -2.87 5.42 -2.17
CA LEU A 2 -2.50 4.46 -1.11
C LEU A 2 -2.98 4.88 0.29
N PHE A 3 -2.91 6.16 0.64
CA PHE A 3 -3.41 6.65 1.93
C PHE A 3 -4.92 6.48 2.07
N TRP A 4 -5.67 6.73 1.00
CA TRP A 4 -7.11 6.50 0.96
C TRP A 4 -7.44 5.02 1.17
N TYR A 5 -6.77 4.11 0.46
CA TYR A 5 -7.01 2.68 0.61
C TYR A 5 -6.62 2.18 2.01
N ARG A 6 -5.52 2.66 2.57
CA ARG A 6 -5.12 2.35 3.94
C ARG A 6 -6.19 2.77 4.95
N GLN A 7 -6.77 3.97 4.78
CA GLN A 7 -7.85 4.45 5.63
C GLN A 7 -9.08 3.55 5.48
N LEU A 8 -9.55 3.34 4.27
CA LEU A 8 -10.70 2.48 3.98
C LEU A 8 -10.55 1.09 4.62
N TRP A 9 -9.41 0.44 4.43
CA TRP A 9 -9.14 -0.89 4.96
C TRP A 9 -9.16 -0.92 6.50
N ASN A 10 -8.37 -0.06 7.12
CA ASN A 10 -8.19 -0.08 8.57
C ASN A 10 -9.47 0.34 9.33
N GLU A 11 -10.21 1.34 8.82
CA GLU A 11 -11.47 1.77 9.41
C GLU A 11 -12.60 0.76 9.22
N SER A 12 -12.66 0.10 8.07
CA SER A 12 -13.72 -0.86 7.78
C SER A 12 -13.51 -2.23 8.40
N LEU A 13 -12.27 -2.70 8.50
CA LEU A 13 -11.98 -4.10 8.87
C LEU A 13 -11.40 -4.30 10.28
N GLY A 14 -10.85 -3.26 10.90
CA GLY A 14 -10.27 -3.36 12.26
C GLY A 14 -11.33 -3.36 13.34
N LYS A 15 -12.06 -4.46 13.56
CA LYS A 15 -13.20 -4.53 14.46
C LYS A 15 -13.27 -5.83 15.23
N LYS A 16 -13.71 -5.77 16.49
CA LYS A 16 -13.94 -6.93 17.35
C LYS A 16 -12.73 -7.87 17.49
N GLY A 17 -11.53 -7.32 17.39
CA GLY A 17 -10.29 -8.11 17.43
C GLY A 17 -9.92 -8.76 16.10
N GLU A 18 -10.74 -8.60 15.07
CA GLU A 18 -10.51 -9.09 13.72
C GLU A 18 -9.84 -8.03 12.84
N GLY A 19 -9.45 -8.43 11.64
CA GLY A 19 -8.82 -7.57 10.64
C GLY A 19 -7.30 -7.63 10.65
N THR A 20 -6.72 -6.93 9.72
CA THR A 20 -5.26 -6.82 9.55
C THR A 20 -4.89 -5.36 9.31
N PHE A 21 -3.69 -4.98 9.73
CA PHE A 21 -3.18 -3.65 9.41
C PHE A 21 -2.78 -3.57 7.93
N LEU A 22 -3.33 -2.59 7.23
CA LEU A 22 -2.80 -2.20 5.93
C LEU A 22 -1.76 -1.10 6.12
N LEU A 23 -0.54 -1.39 5.76
CA LEU A 23 0.58 -0.45 5.72
C LEU A 23 0.89 -0.09 4.28
N THR A 24 1.24 1.16 4.05
CA THR A 24 1.62 1.63 2.71
C THR A 24 3.11 1.88 2.64
N ALA A 25 3.72 1.49 1.54
CA ALA A 25 5.13 1.68 1.27
C ALA A 25 5.33 2.34 -0.10
N LYS A 26 6.32 3.22 -0.20
CA LYS A 26 6.74 3.84 -1.45
C LYS A 26 7.91 3.05 -2.02
N GLY A 27 7.75 2.56 -3.24
CA GLY A 27 8.64 1.61 -3.88
C GLY A 27 10.13 1.82 -3.65
N SER A 28 10.74 2.90 -4.11
CA SER A 28 12.19 3.07 -3.98
C SER A 28 12.66 3.40 -2.55
N ILE A 29 11.88 4.15 -1.78
CA ILE A 29 12.27 4.62 -0.44
C ILE A 29 12.18 3.47 0.58
N ASP A 30 11.01 2.86 0.66
CA ASP A 30 10.73 1.85 1.68
C ASP A 30 11.37 0.50 1.37
N GLN A 31 11.71 0.23 0.12
CA GLN A 31 12.55 -0.90 -0.25
C GLN A 31 13.92 -0.84 0.44
N HIS A 32 14.47 0.36 0.64
CA HIS A 32 15.73 0.51 1.36
C HIS A 32 15.57 0.35 2.87
N SER A 33 14.50 0.90 3.45
CA SER A 33 14.31 0.96 4.90
C SER A 33 13.66 -0.27 5.51
N GLN A 34 12.83 -1.01 4.76
CA GLN A 34 11.96 -2.07 5.31
C GLN A 34 12.21 -3.45 4.71
N LEU A 35 12.97 -3.56 3.61
CA LEU A 35 13.11 -4.81 2.85
C LEU A 35 13.70 -5.95 3.69
N GLN A 36 14.63 -5.66 4.61
CA GLN A 36 15.18 -6.66 5.51
C GLN A 36 14.07 -7.34 6.35
N MET A 37 13.16 -6.54 6.92
CA MET A 37 12.02 -7.05 7.68
C MET A 37 11.07 -7.85 6.81
N TRP A 38 10.84 -7.40 5.58
CA TRP A 38 9.93 -8.09 4.65
C TRP A 38 10.46 -9.45 4.21
N LEU A 39 11.77 -9.56 3.98
CA LEU A 39 12.40 -10.79 3.48
C LEU A 39 12.72 -11.80 4.57
N ASP A 40 13.10 -11.34 5.76
CA ASP A 40 13.68 -12.19 6.81
C ASP A 40 12.95 -12.12 8.15
N GLY A 41 12.00 -11.18 8.31
CA GLY A 41 11.12 -11.08 9.47
C GLY A 41 9.98 -12.11 9.45
N PRO A 42 8.98 -11.98 10.35
CA PRO A 42 7.82 -12.88 10.40
C PRO A 42 7.06 -12.94 9.07
N ASN A 43 6.64 -14.12 8.65
CA ASN A 43 5.82 -14.30 7.45
C ASN A 43 4.32 -14.17 7.78
N ASN A 44 3.90 -12.96 8.12
CA ASN A 44 2.54 -12.64 8.57
C ASN A 44 1.87 -11.53 7.76
N GLY A 45 2.39 -11.23 6.57
CA GLY A 45 1.88 -10.16 5.69
C GLY A 45 1.67 -10.62 4.26
N LEU A 46 0.66 -10.02 3.60
CA LEU A 46 0.46 -10.08 2.15
C LEU A 46 1.02 -8.81 1.52
N PHE A 47 1.93 -8.96 0.59
CA PHE A 47 2.53 -7.84 -0.14
C PHE A 47 1.78 -7.57 -1.44
N THR A 48 1.21 -6.40 -1.58
CA THR A 48 0.52 -5.97 -2.80
C THR A 48 1.37 -4.94 -3.55
N PHE A 49 1.82 -5.29 -4.74
CA PHE A 49 2.53 -4.38 -5.64
C PHE A 49 1.52 -3.70 -6.56
N LEU A 50 1.50 -2.37 -6.51
CA LEU A 50 0.67 -1.55 -7.38
C LEU A 50 1.58 -0.87 -8.41
N ASN A 51 1.50 -1.30 -9.65
CA ASN A 51 2.38 -0.88 -10.72
C ASN A 51 1.62 -0.14 -11.82
N LEU A 52 2.28 0.85 -12.42
CA LEU A 52 1.83 1.49 -13.66
C LEU A 52 2.44 0.78 -14.87
N ARG A 53 1.66 0.63 -15.94
CA ARG A 53 2.17 0.16 -17.24
C ARG A 53 2.75 1.28 -18.06
N ASN A 54 2.14 2.46 -17.99
CA ASN A 54 2.54 3.64 -18.74
C ASN A 54 2.53 4.88 -17.84
N THR A 55 3.43 5.81 -18.13
CA THR A 55 3.43 7.14 -17.53
C THR A 55 3.67 8.20 -18.60
N LYS A 56 3.07 9.38 -18.40
CA LYS A 56 3.36 10.58 -19.20
C LYS A 56 4.51 11.39 -18.61
N VAL A 57 4.89 11.07 -17.36
CA VAL A 57 5.97 11.74 -16.64
C VAL A 57 7.09 10.74 -16.46
N ASP A 58 8.10 10.88 -17.28
CA ASP A 58 9.32 10.08 -17.19
C ASP A 58 10.52 11.01 -17.35
N THR A 59 11.63 10.64 -16.77
CA THR A 59 12.85 11.45 -16.79
C THR A 59 14.04 10.54 -17.05
N ASP A 60 14.88 10.93 -17.97
CA ASP A 60 16.15 10.26 -18.20
C ASP A 60 17.05 10.40 -16.97
N ILE A 61 17.69 9.31 -16.60
CA ILE A 61 18.67 9.35 -15.53
C ILE A 61 19.96 9.97 -16.08
N PRO A 62 20.46 11.06 -15.47
CA PRO A 62 21.69 11.71 -15.95
C PRO A 62 22.85 10.70 -16.00
N PHE A 63 23.64 10.77 -17.06
CA PHE A 63 24.79 9.89 -17.23
C PHE A 63 25.78 10.04 -16.07
N ASN A 64 26.12 8.92 -15.45
CA ASN A 64 27.16 8.85 -14.43
C ASN A 64 28.07 7.64 -14.73
N LYS A 65 29.35 7.88 -14.92
CA LYS A 65 30.34 6.86 -15.27
C LYS A 65 30.39 5.70 -14.24
N LYS A 66 30.13 5.99 -12.95
CA LYS A 66 30.09 4.98 -11.89
C LYS A 66 28.78 4.15 -11.90
N LEU A 67 27.75 4.65 -12.58
CA LEU A 67 26.42 4.05 -12.67
C LEU A 67 26.02 3.81 -14.13
N SER A 68 27.00 3.44 -14.97
CA SER A 68 26.83 3.35 -16.43
C SER A 68 25.72 2.38 -16.88
N SER A 69 25.43 1.35 -16.10
CA SER A 69 24.34 0.40 -16.37
C SER A 69 22.96 1.00 -16.12
N ILE A 70 22.84 1.94 -15.18
CA ILE A 70 21.57 2.60 -14.83
C ILE A 70 21.33 3.82 -15.71
N SER A 71 22.39 4.50 -16.17
CA SER A 71 22.29 5.73 -16.99
C SER A 71 21.76 5.50 -18.42
N LYS A 72 21.37 4.28 -18.77
CA LYS A 72 20.80 3.94 -20.08
C LYS A 72 19.31 3.70 -20.07
N ILE A 73 18.69 3.80 -18.92
CA ILE A 73 17.25 3.55 -18.73
C ILE A 73 16.59 4.77 -18.09
N SER A 74 15.31 4.93 -18.32
CA SER A 74 14.54 6.01 -17.71
C SER A 74 14.27 5.74 -16.22
N SER A 75 13.87 6.78 -15.50
CA SER A 75 13.48 6.65 -14.09
C SER A 75 12.29 5.71 -13.91
N PHE A 76 11.35 5.71 -14.85
CA PHE A 76 10.19 4.81 -14.83
C PHE A 76 10.61 3.35 -15.04
N GLU A 77 11.49 3.09 -16.00
CA GLU A 77 12.03 1.74 -16.22
C GLU A 77 12.81 1.23 -15.01
N LEU A 78 13.64 2.09 -14.39
CA LEU A 78 14.35 1.73 -13.17
C LEU A 78 13.39 1.34 -12.05
N LEU A 79 12.35 2.13 -11.80
CA LEU A 79 11.35 1.82 -10.78
C LEU A 79 10.63 0.48 -11.06
N ASN A 80 10.32 0.19 -12.31
CA ASN A 80 9.71 -1.08 -12.70
C ASN A 80 10.67 -2.27 -12.47
N VAL A 81 11.95 -2.12 -12.80
CA VAL A 81 12.96 -3.14 -12.53
C VAL A 81 13.10 -3.39 -11.04
N MET A 82 13.17 -2.34 -10.22
CA MET A 82 13.25 -2.45 -8.76
C MET A 82 12.01 -3.12 -8.17
N SER A 83 10.81 -2.73 -8.62
CA SER A 83 9.55 -3.34 -8.20
C SER A 83 9.51 -4.84 -8.51
N LYS A 84 9.87 -5.21 -9.75
CA LYS A 84 9.91 -6.61 -10.18
C LYS A 84 10.94 -7.44 -9.39
N SER A 85 12.12 -6.87 -9.14
CA SER A 85 13.17 -7.55 -8.36
C SER A 85 12.74 -7.79 -6.92
N THR A 86 12.08 -6.81 -6.29
CA THR A 86 11.56 -6.97 -4.92
C THR A 86 10.42 -7.99 -4.87
N TYR A 87 9.50 -7.95 -5.84
CA TYR A 87 8.45 -8.95 -5.96
C TYR A 87 9.04 -10.37 -6.05
N GLN A 88 10.03 -10.58 -6.92
CA GLN A 88 10.66 -11.88 -7.09
C GLN A 88 11.36 -12.33 -5.82
N ALA A 89 12.12 -11.46 -5.16
CA ALA A 89 12.82 -11.79 -3.92
C ALA A 89 11.85 -12.22 -2.79
N LEU A 90 10.70 -11.57 -2.68
CA LEU A 90 9.65 -11.96 -1.73
C LEU A 90 9.01 -13.30 -2.10
N ALA A 91 8.71 -13.52 -3.38
CA ALA A 91 8.16 -14.78 -3.87
C ALA A 91 9.12 -15.96 -3.63
N ASP A 92 10.42 -15.78 -3.90
CA ASP A 92 11.46 -16.79 -3.67
C ASP A 92 11.59 -17.16 -2.19
N LYS A 93 11.25 -16.24 -1.29
CA LYS A 93 11.13 -16.45 0.16
C LYS A 93 9.77 -16.97 0.61
N SER A 94 8.92 -17.40 -0.31
CA SER A 94 7.55 -17.87 -0.04
C SER A 94 6.69 -16.87 0.74
N ARG A 95 6.95 -15.56 0.57
CA ARG A 95 6.09 -14.51 1.10
C ARG A 95 4.85 -14.38 0.23
N PRO A 96 3.64 -14.26 0.80
CA PRO A 96 2.45 -14.02 0.01
C PRO A 96 2.58 -12.69 -0.75
N VAL A 97 2.56 -12.74 -2.07
CA VAL A 97 2.69 -11.57 -2.93
C VAL A 97 1.61 -11.55 -3.99
N ARG A 98 1.11 -10.37 -4.33
CA ARG A 98 0.27 -10.13 -5.50
C ARG A 98 0.70 -8.86 -6.22
N SER A 99 0.45 -8.79 -7.52
CA SER A 99 0.73 -7.61 -8.34
C SER A 99 -0.53 -7.17 -9.05
N ILE A 100 -0.84 -5.89 -8.95
CA ILE A 100 -1.94 -5.21 -9.64
C ILE A 100 -1.32 -4.16 -10.54
N SER A 101 -1.60 -4.23 -11.84
CA SER A 101 -1.10 -3.26 -12.82
C SER A 101 -2.24 -2.43 -13.36
N VAL A 102 -2.10 -1.11 -13.30
CA VAL A 102 -3.00 -0.15 -13.94
C VAL A 102 -2.35 0.42 -15.19
N ASN A 103 -3.14 0.76 -16.19
CA ASN A 103 -2.59 1.23 -17.45
C ASN A 103 -1.91 2.59 -17.31
N ASP A 104 -2.54 3.50 -16.58
CA ASP A 104 -2.09 4.88 -16.38
C ASP A 104 -2.75 5.49 -15.13
N LEU A 105 -2.49 6.78 -14.88
CA LEU A 105 -3.11 7.57 -13.80
C LEU A 105 -4.31 8.40 -14.29
N SER A 106 -5.03 7.97 -15.32
CA SER A 106 -6.29 8.59 -15.72
C SER A 106 -7.34 8.50 -14.63
N VAL A 107 -8.37 9.34 -14.73
CA VAL A 107 -9.51 9.30 -13.80
C VAL A 107 -10.19 7.93 -13.87
N GLU A 108 -10.38 7.41 -15.07
CA GLU A 108 -11.01 6.11 -15.33
C GLU A 108 -10.24 4.96 -14.66
N SER A 109 -8.92 4.92 -14.85
CA SER A 109 -8.05 3.90 -14.24
C SER A 109 -8.06 4.01 -12.72
N THR A 110 -8.03 5.24 -12.19
CA THR A 110 -8.03 5.48 -10.74
C THR A 110 -9.36 5.09 -10.11
N VAL A 111 -10.49 5.50 -10.70
CA VAL A 111 -11.83 5.16 -10.20
C VAL A 111 -12.08 3.65 -10.28
N SER A 112 -11.69 3.01 -11.39
CA SER A 112 -11.81 1.55 -11.52
C SER A 112 -11.04 0.82 -10.42
N LEU A 113 -9.83 1.27 -10.11
CA LEU A 113 -9.03 0.72 -9.03
C LEU A 113 -9.68 0.94 -7.65
N MET A 114 -10.26 2.12 -7.41
CA MET A 114 -10.98 2.41 -6.16
C MET A 114 -12.18 1.46 -5.99
N ILE A 115 -12.96 1.24 -7.04
CA ILE A 115 -14.11 0.33 -7.00
C ILE A 115 -13.66 -1.10 -6.67
N VAL A 116 -12.58 -1.59 -7.30
CA VAL A 116 -12.03 -2.93 -7.01
C VAL A 116 -11.67 -3.06 -5.53
N PHE A 117 -11.00 -2.07 -4.95
CA PHE A 117 -10.60 -2.12 -3.54
C PHE A 117 -11.77 -1.92 -2.56
N ILE A 118 -12.81 -1.15 -2.93
CA ILE A 118 -14.04 -1.09 -2.15
C ILE A 118 -14.70 -2.48 -2.10
N ILE A 119 -14.85 -3.13 -3.25
CA ILE A 119 -15.42 -4.48 -3.33
C ILE A 119 -14.58 -5.47 -2.52
N GLU A 120 -13.25 -5.40 -2.60
CA GLU A 120 -12.36 -6.25 -1.81
C GLU A 120 -12.62 -6.07 -0.30
N VAL A 121 -12.73 -4.84 0.19
CA VAL A 121 -13.02 -4.56 1.61
C VAL A 121 -14.37 -5.14 2.01
N LEU A 122 -15.41 -4.98 1.19
CA LEU A 122 -16.74 -5.53 1.48
C LEU A 122 -16.74 -7.06 1.53
N LEU A 123 -16.03 -7.71 0.61
CA LEU A 123 -15.90 -9.17 0.60
C LEU A 123 -15.11 -9.68 1.82
N VAL A 124 -14.04 -9.00 2.21
CA VAL A 124 -13.27 -9.36 3.40
C VAL A 124 -14.10 -9.15 4.66
N ALA A 125 -14.87 -8.06 4.75
CA ALA A 125 -15.77 -7.80 5.88
C ALA A 125 -16.82 -8.91 6.03
N GLU A 126 -17.39 -9.38 4.92
CA GLU A 126 -18.34 -10.51 4.91
C GLU A 126 -17.67 -11.82 5.39
N LEU A 127 -16.45 -12.11 4.92
CA LEU A 127 -15.69 -13.27 5.35
C LEU A 127 -15.36 -13.25 6.85
N LEU A 128 -15.05 -12.07 7.39
CA LEU A 128 -14.78 -11.85 8.82
C LEU A 128 -16.06 -11.71 9.67
N LYS A 129 -17.23 -11.64 9.03
CA LYS A 129 -18.54 -11.43 9.69
C LYS A 129 -18.58 -10.16 10.54
N ILE A 130 -18.02 -9.08 10.02
CA ILE A 130 -17.99 -7.76 10.66
C ILE A 130 -18.77 -6.74 9.83
N ASN A 131 -19.29 -5.70 10.47
CA ASN A 131 -19.93 -4.58 9.79
C ASN A 131 -18.85 -3.57 9.31
N PRO A 132 -18.65 -3.34 8.00
CA PRO A 132 -17.65 -2.40 7.52
C PRO A 132 -18.03 -0.92 7.67
N TYR A 133 -19.27 -0.62 8.07
CA TYR A 133 -19.85 0.75 8.01
C TYR A 133 -19.84 1.49 9.34
N ASP A 134 -19.70 0.80 10.47
CA ASP A 134 -19.62 1.42 11.80
C ASP A 134 -18.17 1.79 12.18
N GLN A 135 -18.00 2.63 13.22
CA GLN A 135 -16.69 3.06 13.73
C GLN A 135 -16.75 3.30 15.25
N ASP A 136 -17.35 2.41 15.99
CA ASP A 136 -17.63 2.57 17.42
C ASP A 136 -16.37 2.88 18.25
N ALA A 137 -15.23 2.26 17.93
CA ALA A 137 -13.98 2.47 18.64
C ALA A 137 -13.44 3.93 18.54
N VAL A 138 -13.80 4.66 17.50
CA VAL A 138 -13.37 6.05 17.29
C VAL A 138 -14.20 7.01 18.13
N GLU A 139 -15.43 6.68 18.47
CA GLU A 139 -16.29 7.51 19.32
C GLU A 139 -15.73 7.66 20.74
N ASP A 140 -15.16 6.62 21.30
CA ASP A 140 -14.52 6.67 22.63
C ASP A 140 -13.40 7.70 22.70
N ILE A 141 -12.62 7.85 21.64
CA ILE A 141 -11.54 8.84 21.56
C ILE A 141 -12.11 10.25 21.54
N LYS A 142 -13.21 10.50 20.79
CA LYS A 142 -13.87 11.79 20.74
C LYS A 142 -14.42 12.19 22.12
N ILE A 143 -15.10 11.27 22.79
CA ILE A 143 -15.63 11.47 24.14
C ILE A 143 -14.50 11.79 25.13
N ASN A 144 -13.42 11.04 25.12
CA ASN A 144 -12.27 11.25 25.99
C ASN A 144 -11.57 12.59 25.69
N THR A 145 -11.47 12.97 24.41
CA THR A 145 -10.90 14.26 24.01
C THR A 145 -11.73 15.41 24.57
N LEU A 146 -13.04 15.37 24.41
CA LEU A 146 -13.94 16.40 24.97
C LEU A 146 -13.85 16.48 26.49
N ARG A 147 -13.78 15.32 27.18
CA ARG A 147 -13.61 15.28 28.63
C ARG A 147 -12.27 15.91 29.08
N ASN A 148 -11.20 15.69 28.34
CA ASN A 148 -9.90 16.26 28.66
C ASN A 148 -9.85 17.77 28.37
N LEU A 149 -10.51 18.26 27.33
CA LEU A 149 -10.58 19.69 27.02
C LEU A 149 -11.28 20.50 28.13
N LYS A 150 -12.29 19.94 28.81
CA LYS A 150 -12.96 20.59 29.96
C LYS A 150 -12.06 20.88 31.14
N LYS A 151 -10.84 20.34 31.18
CA LYS A 151 -9.85 20.66 32.24
C LYS A 151 -9.10 21.96 31.97
N TYR A 152 -9.26 22.56 30.80
CA TYR A 152 -8.63 23.82 30.40
C TYR A 152 -9.62 25.00 30.34
N GLU A 153 -10.89 24.77 30.66
CA GLU A 153 -11.93 25.79 30.93
C GLU A 153 -11.90 26.18 32.41
#